data_d8b2f4d1472e477224110c4316020d10
#
_entry.id   d8b2f4d1472e477224110c4316020d10
#
_cell.length_a   1.000
_cell.length_b   1.000
_cell.length_c   1.000
_cell.angle_alpha   90.00
_cell.angle_beta   90.00
_cell.angle_gamma   90.00
#
_symmetry.space_group_name_H-M   'P 1'
#
loop_
_entity.id
_entity.type
_entity.pdbx_description
1 polymer ?
#
loop_
_entity_poly.entity_id
_entity_poly.type
_entity_poly.pdbx_seq_one_letter_code
_entity_poly.pdbx_strand_id
1 'polypeptide(L)'
;MKTVGIIGGLGPETTSRFYLELIFSCSKKDREHRPAIVISSVPLPYDIEEDLIMRNKGTARYIPFLVTEAKRLEKSGADFIVM
;
A
#
# COMPACT_ATOMS: atom_id res chain seq x y z
N MET A 1 -16.15 11.00 -4.45
CA MET A 1 -15.49 9.69 -4.54
C MET A 1 -14.55 9.49 -3.37
N LYS A 2 -14.50 8.28 -2.84
CA LYS A 2 -13.61 7.99 -1.70
C LYS A 2 -12.17 7.83 -2.16
N THR A 3 -11.24 8.15 -1.27
CA THR A 3 -9.81 8.01 -1.52
C THR A 3 -9.31 6.69 -0.93
N VAL A 4 -8.64 5.90 -1.76
CA VAL A 4 -8.05 4.63 -1.35
C VAL A 4 -6.60 4.87 -0.93
N GLY A 5 -6.25 4.42 0.27
CA GLY A 5 -4.86 4.39 0.71
C GLY A 5 -4.28 3.00 0.51
N ILE A 6 -3.11 2.91 -0.08
CA ILE A 6 -2.42 1.64 -0.29
C ILE A 6 -1.11 1.64 0.48
N ILE A 7 -0.94 0.65 1.35
CA ILE A 7 0.34 0.39 1.98
C ILE A 7 1.08 -0.61 1.09
N GLY A 8 2.17 -0.18 0.50
CA GLY A 8 2.95 -0.99 -0.41
C GLY A 8 4.44 -0.94 -0.11
N GLY A 9 5.25 -1.37 -1.07
CA GLY A 9 6.70 -1.32 -0.94
C GLY A 9 7.34 -2.65 -0.56
N LEU A 10 6.57 -3.62 -0.11
CA LEU A 10 7.05 -5.00 0.03
C LEU A 10 6.84 -5.68 -1.31
N GLY A 11 7.81 -5.53 -2.20
CA GLY A 11 7.68 -5.87 -3.59
C GLY A 11 7.09 -4.70 -4.36
N PRO A 12 7.92 -3.69 -4.73
CA PRO A 12 7.44 -2.53 -5.48
C PRO A 12 6.75 -2.91 -6.79
N GLU A 13 7.18 -3.98 -7.42
CA GLU A 13 6.58 -4.49 -8.64
C GLU A 13 5.14 -4.95 -8.41
N THR A 14 4.89 -5.63 -7.29
CA THR A 14 3.55 -6.10 -6.92
C THR A 14 2.64 -4.92 -6.63
N THR A 15 3.15 -3.90 -5.91
CA THR A 15 2.39 -2.69 -5.61
C THR A 15 2.02 -1.94 -6.90
N SER A 16 2.98 -1.82 -7.82
CA SER A 16 2.74 -1.16 -9.12
C SER A 16 1.69 -1.89 -9.93
N ARG A 17 1.75 -3.21 -9.96
CA ARG A 17 0.78 -4.04 -10.67
C ARG A 17 -0.61 -3.91 -10.07
N PHE A 18 -0.71 -3.92 -8.75
CA PHE A 18 -1.99 -3.75 -8.07
C PHE A 18 -2.61 -2.38 -8.38
N TYR A 19 -1.79 -1.34 -8.37
CA TYR A 19 -2.25 0.00 -8.72
C TYR A 19 -2.83 0.03 -10.15
N LEU A 20 -2.12 -0.54 -11.11
CA LEU A 20 -2.58 -0.58 -12.50
C LEU A 20 -3.88 -1.37 -12.65
N GLU A 21 -3.97 -2.52 -11.99
CA GLU A 21 -5.18 -3.33 -12.03
C GLU A 21 -6.37 -2.58 -11.44
N LEU A 22 -6.16 -1.84 -10.37
CA LEU A 22 -7.21 -1.05 -9.73
C LEU A 22 -7.70 0.05 -10.68
N ILE A 23 -6.78 0.76 -11.33
CA ILE A 23 -7.14 1.80 -12.29
C ILE A 23 -7.92 1.22 -13.46
N PHE A 24 -7.47 0.11 -14.03
CA PHE A 24 -8.16 -0.53 -15.16
C PHE A 24 -9.55 -1.04 -14.77
N SER A 25 -9.68 -1.64 -13.59
CA SER A 25 -10.97 -2.14 -13.12
C SER A 25 -11.97 -0.99 -12.93
N CYS A 26 -11.53 0.13 -12.39
CA CYS A 26 -12.38 1.29 -12.21
C CYS A 26 -12.76 1.93 -13.56
N SER A 27 -11.83 1.98 -14.51
CA SER A 27 -12.11 2.58 -15.81
C SER A 27 -13.13 1.78 -16.65
N LYS A 28 -13.27 0.48 -16.39
CA LYS A 28 -14.30 -0.34 -17.03
C LYS A 28 -15.70 0.01 -16.55
N LYS A 29 -15.82 0.46 -15.31
CA LYS A 29 -17.12 0.78 -14.70
C LYS A 29 -17.48 2.23 -14.90
N ASP A 30 -16.52 3.13 -14.83
CA ASP A 30 -16.72 4.57 -14.95
C ASP A 30 -15.49 5.23 -15.55
N ARG A 31 -15.59 5.59 -16.84
CA ARG A 31 -14.47 6.21 -17.56
C ARG A 31 -14.25 7.67 -17.18
N GLU A 32 -15.25 8.32 -16.63
CA GLU A 32 -15.17 9.75 -16.33
C GLU A 32 -14.55 10.02 -14.96
N HIS A 33 -14.63 9.06 -14.04
CA HIS A 33 -14.20 9.25 -12.67
C HIS A 33 -13.15 8.22 -12.27
N ARG A 34 -11.91 8.67 -12.17
CA ARG A 34 -10.85 7.83 -11.65
C ARG A 34 -10.87 7.86 -10.12
N PRO A 35 -10.54 6.74 -9.46
CA PRO A 35 -10.43 6.74 -8.01
C PRO A 35 -9.26 7.62 -7.57
N ALA A 36 -9.42 8.30 -6.45
CA ALA A 36 -8.30 8.98 -5.82
C ALA A 36 -7.51 7.92 -5.04
N ILE A 37 -6.22 7.82 -5.30
CA ILE A 37 -5.36 6.80 -4.71
C ILE A 37 -4.12 7.47 -4.13
N VAL A 38 -3.80 7.11 -2.88
CA VAL A 38 -2.55 7.51 -2.24
C VAL A 38 -1.79 6.23 -1.90
N ILE A 39 -0.57 6.13 -2.36
CA ILE A 39 0.29 4.97 -2.09
C ILE A 39 1.37 5.38 -1.11
N SER A 40 1.48 4.68 0.00
CA SER A 40 2.57 4.83 0.93
C SER A 40 3.50 3.62 0.82
N SER A 41 4.69 3.84 0.30
CA SER A 41 5.70 2.79 0.18
C SER A 41 6.46 2.70 1.49
N VAL A 42 6.37 1.55 2.15
CA VAL A 42 7.00 1.36 3.46
C VAL A 42 8.51 1.39 3.32
N PRO A 43 9.22 2.31 4.00
CA PRO A 43 10.68 2.36 3.93
C PRO A 43 11.31 1.30 4.84
N LEU A 44 11.07 0.04 4.52
CA LEU A 44 11.50 -1.07 5.34
C LEU A 44 12.96 -1.41 5.07
N PRO A 45 13.82 -1.47 6.11
CA PRO A 45 15.20 -1.91 5.92
C PRO A 45 15.28 -3.32 5.32
N TYR A 46 16.28 -3.54 4.48
CA TYR A 46 16.44 -4.81 3.78
C TYR A 46 16.55 -6.02 4.71
N ASP A 47 17.18 -5.87 5.85
CA ASP A 47 17.34 -6.97 6.81
C ASP A 47 15.99 -7.41 7.39
N ILE A 48 15.11 -6.45 7.67
CA ILE A 48 13.75 -6.74 8.16
C ILE A 48 12.92 -7.39 7.06
N GLU A 49 13.01 -6.85 5.84
CA GLU A 49 12.29 -7.40 4.70
C GLU A 49 12.73 -8.82 4.40
N GLU A 50 14.03 -9.09 4.43
CA GLU A 50 14.57 -10.43 4.22
C GLU A 50 14.06 -11.41 5.27
N ASP A 51 14.05 -11.01 6.54
CA ASP A 51 13.55 -11.85 7.62
C ASP A 51 12.06 -12.18 7.44
N LEU A 52 11.25 -11.21 7.01
CA LEU A 52 9.83 -11.43 6.78
C LEU A 52 9.56 -12.35 5.60
N ILE A 53 10.22 -12.09 4.48
CA ILE A 53 9.95 -12.80 3.22
C ILE A 53 10.62 -14.17 3.20
N MET A 54 11.89 -14.25 3.58
CA MET A 54 12.67 -15.45 3.43
C MET A 54 12.62 -16.37 4.65
N ARG A 55 12.45 -15.84 5.84
CA ARG A 55 12.52 -16.59 7.09
C ARG A 55 11.22 -16.61 7.89
N ASN A 56 10.23 -15.86 7.44
CA ASN A 56 8.95 -15.71 8.12
C ASN A 56 9.12 -15.29 9.59
N LYS A 57 10.05 -14.38 9.82
CA LYS A 57 10.38 -13.82 11.14
C LYS A 57 10.30 -12.31 11.13
N GLY A 58 10.36 -11.70 12.30
CA GLY A 58 10.47 -10.26 12.40
C GLY A 58 9.14 -9.51 12.31
N THR A 59 8.00 -10.20 12.49
CA THR A 59 6.69 -9.55 12.45
C THR A 59 6.62 -8.40 13.45
N ALA A 60 7.17 -8.57 14.66
CA ALA A 60 7.17 -7.52 15.67
C ALA A 60 7.96 -6.28 15.23
N ARG A 61 9.00 -6.46 14.41
CA ARG A 61 9.80 -5.36 13.88
C ARG A 61 9.09 -4.64 12.73
N TYR A 62 8.21 -5.34 12.04
CA TYR A 62 7.48 -4.84 10.88
C TYR A 62 6.25 -4.01 11.28
N ILE A 63 5.56 -4.39 12.34
CA ILE A 63 4.31 -3.74 12.76
C ILE A 63 4.45 -2.23 12.96
N PRO A 64 5.50 -1.71 13.63
CA PRO A 64 5.64 -0.25 13.78
C PRO A 64 5.69 0.50 12.47
N PHE A 65 6.29 -0.08 11.43
CA PHE A 65 6.34 0.53 10.10
C PHE A 65 4.94 0.60 9.49
N LEU A 66 4.16 -0.46 9.64
CA LEU A 66 2.77 -0.48 9.15
C LEU A 66 1.91 0.56 9.84
N VAL A 67 2.02 0.66 11.16
CA VAL A 67 1.25 1.64 11.94
C VAL A 67 1.60 3.06 11.51
N THR A 68 2.88 3.35 11.32
CA THR A 68 3.33 4.66 10.87
C THR A 68 2.74 5.02 9.50
N GLU A 69 2.78 4.08 8.57
CA GLU A 69 2.26 4.32 7.22
C GLU A 69 0.73 4.42 7.20
N ALA A 70 0.05 3.64 8.02
CA ALA A 70 -1.40 3.75 8.16
C ALA A 70 -1.79 5.15 8.65
N LYS A 71 -1.06 5.69 9.62
CA LYS A 71 -1.30 7.04 10.13
C LYS A 71 -1.03 8.11 9.07
N ARG A 72 0.01 7.92 8.25
CA ARG A 72 0.30 8.84 7.15
C ARG A 72 -0.82 8.87 6.14
N LEU A 73 -1.35 7.71 5.77
CA LEU A 73 -2.46 7.60 4.84
C LEU A 73 -3.73 8.23 5.40
N GLU A 74 -4.01 8.02 6.68
CA GLU A 74 -5.13 8.65 7.35
C GLU A 74 -5.01 10.17 7.29
N LYS A 75 -3.83 10.73 7.59
CA LYS A 75 -3.57 12.17 7.53
C LYS A 75 -3.66 12.72 6.11
N SER A 76 -3.35 11.91 5.11
CA SER A 76 -3.43 12.33 3.71
C SER A 76 -4.86 12.33 3.16
N GLY A 77 -5.83 11.89 3.95
CA GLY A 77 -7.23 11.89 3.57
C GLY A 77 -7.76 10.59 2.99
N ALA A 78 -7.03 9.48 3.19
CA ALA A 78 -7.54 8.19 2.75
C ALA A 78 -8.78 7.80 3.57
N ASP A 79 -9.81 7.37 2.87
CA ASP A 79 -11.05 6.93 3.50
C ASP A 79 -10.96 5.49 3.99
N PHE A 80 -10.16 4.67 3.32
CA PHE A 80 -9.87 3.31 3.75
C PHE A 80 -8.49 2.91 3.22
N ILE A 81 -7.93 1.87 3.83
CA ILE A 81 -6.56 1.43 3.58
C ILE A 81 -6.57 -0.03 3.17
N VAL A 82 -5.79 -0.36 2.13
CA VAL A 82 -5.56 -1.74 1.69
C VAL A 82 -4.06 -2.04 1.68
N MET A 83 -3.75 -3.31 1.84
CA MET A 83 -2.37 -3.80 1.81
C MET A 83 -2.18 -4.80 0.69
#